data_57bdf9c1f6060b148f69a8375607fe06
#
_entry.id   57bdf9c1f6060b148f69a8375607fe06
#
_cell.length_a   1.000
_cell.length_b   1.000
_cell.length_c   1.000
_cell.angle_alpha   90.00
_cell.angle_beta   90.00
_cell.angle_gamma   90.00
#
_symmetry.space_group_name_H-M   'P 1'
#
loop_
_entity.id
_entity.type
_entity.pdbx_description
1 polymer ?
#
loop_
_entity_poly.entity_id
_entity_poly.type
_entity_poly.pdbx_seq_one_letter_code
_entity_poly.pdbx_strand_id
1 'polypeptide(L)'
;MLTLLAGQPDCLWDDALPVEVKQLPEDLAVLDRLLSDHELLLPIVERWQREFERTGRAVLTEGRPTIAMESFIRLMVLKQRYRWGYRTLVAEVSDSIHLRRFCRISLTDRVPDESTVRKLTRRIGPETVANLTRALISKATRERRFRPRAVRIDSTVIAADVRYPTDAGLASQGVRVLAREGRKLAKLVGESRRRVRDRSRAMGRTLRAISRTIRRRSGEAKNEVLQLTGETGQLLGSSVTEARRLAAVARRKARGRGAKTKLRSAAKLEELADRCEKIARQIKQRVAGEPITDRIISLSDPDARPIRKGKIGKPNEFGYVTQLAEVTEHTRRGARGLILPATSTIGNPQELTLLPNTVAELKRLGISPREVALDGGFLPGPTNSELEGLAPKTVFIAGRQEPGSKRTRRRLGRYRTGEEGRISHLKRRYGLDRSRLKGHEGQQIWTEWTILAYNADTLAVRTR
;
A
#
# COMPACT_ATOMS: atom_id res chain seq x y z
N MET A 1 -25.29 -5.25 6.00
CA MET A 1 -25.88 -3.90 6.10
C MET A 1 -24.77 -2.86 6.30
N LEU A 2 -24.82 -1.74 5.57
CA LEU A 2 -23.89 -0.64 5.74
C LEU A 2 -24.38 0.28 6.86
N THR A 3 -23.50 0.58 7.82
CA THR A 3 -23.75 1.58 8.87
C THR A 3 -22.87 2.79 8.60
N LEU A 4 -23.44 3.96 8.36
CA LEU A 4 -22.68 5.18 8.02
C LEU A 4 -22.24 5.95 9.27
N LEU A 5 -23.19 6.34 10.08
CA LEU A 5 -22.98 7.15 11.28
C LEU A 5 -22.91 6.26 12.52
N ALA A 6 -22.10 6.64 13.46
CA ALA A 6 -22.16 6.11 14.81
C ALA A 6 -23.43 6.67 15.49
N GLY A 7 -24.13 5.82 16.23
CA GLY A 7 -25.19 6.28 17.12
C GLY A 7 -24.59 7.29 18.13
N GLN A 8 -25.37 8.31 18.52
CA GLN A 8 -24.98 9.10 19.68
C GLN A 8 -25.11 8.20 20.92
N PRO A 9 -24.05 7.98 21.67
CA PRO A 9 -24.16 7.21 22.88
C PRO A 9 -24.77 8.10 23.97
N ASP A 10 -26.05 7.98 24.20
CA ASP A 10 -26.64 8.39 25.47
C ASP A 10 -26.18 7.39 26.54
N CYS A 11 -25.03 7.64 27.11
CA CYS A 11 -24.45 6.78 28.13
C CYS A 11 -24.38 7.56 29.44
N LEU A 12 -25.00 7.00 30.48
CA LEU A 12 -24.97 7.56 31.84
C LEU A 12 -23.54 7.88 32.31
N TRP A 13 -22.56 7.07 31.89
CA TRP A 13 -21.14 7.29 32.18
C TRP A 13 -20.58 8.53 31.48
N ASP A 14 -21.03 8.82 30.25
CA ASP A 14 -20.62 10.02 29.56
C ASP A 14 -21.12 11.28 30.26
N ASP A 15 -22.31 11.23 30.87
CA ASP A 15 -22.86 12.33 31.65
C ASP A 15 -22.17 12.53 33.01
N ALA A 16 -21.71 11.45 33.62
CA ALA A 16 -21.03 11.48 34.91
C ALA A 16 -19.56 11.96 34.83
N LEU A 17 -18.95 12.00 33.64
CA LEU A 17 -17.56 12.42 33.47
C LEU A 17 -17.40 13.95 33.59
N PRO A 18 -16.29 14.44 34.20
CA PRO A 18 -15.95 15.87 34.20
C PRO A 18 -15.83 16.46 32.79
N VAL A 19 -16.12 17.75 32.67
CA VAL A 19 -16.08 18.45 31.37
C VAL A 19 -14.71 18.36 30.71
N GLU A 20 -13.64 18.44 31.47
CA GLU A 20 -12.25 18.34 31.01
C GLU A 20 -11.95 16.98 30.38
N VAL A 21 -12.54 15.91 30.88
CA VAL A 21 -12.42 14.56 30.31
C VAL A 21 -13.29 14.38 29.07
N LYS A 22 -14.40 15.12 28.99
CA LYS A 22 -15.28 15.13 27.82
C LYS A 22 -14.71 15.90 26.64
N GLN A 23 -13.90 16.93 26.88
CA GLN A 23 -13.32 17.75 25.82
C GLN A 23 -12.21 16.97 25.10
N LEU A 24 -12.25 17.01 23.77
CA LEU A 24 -11.14 16.48 22.97
C LEU A 24 -9.92 17.40 23.09
N PRO A 25 -8.70 16.85 23.17
CA PRO A 25 -7.48 17.63 22.94
C PRO A 25 -7.60 18.47 21.68
N GLU A 26 -7.07 19.70 21.71
CA GLU A 26 -7.26 20.70 20.65
C GLU A 26 -6.98 20.17 19.24
N ASP A 27 -5.90 19.40 19.09
CA ASP A 27 -5.49 18.81 17.82
C ASP A 27 -6.48 17.74 17.31
N LEU A 28 -7.12 16.98 18.22
CA LEU A 28 -8.17 16.04 17.88
C LEU A 28 -9.51 16.74 17.64
N ALA A 29 -9.81 17.81 18.39
CA ALA A 29 -11.05 18.56 18.23
C ALA A 29 -11.15 19.22 16.83
N VAL A 30 -10.03 19.73 16.31
CA VAL A 30 -10.02 20.31 14.95
C VAL A 30 -10.20 19.22 13.89
N LEU A 31 -9.54 18.06 14.06
CA LEU A 31 -9.75 16.91 13.17
C LEU A 31 -11.17 16.37 13.28
N ASP A 32 -11.76 16.35 14.46
CA ASP A 32 -13.12 15.90 14.69
C ASP A 32 -14.11 16.74 13.88
N ARG A 33 -14.03 18.08 13.95
CA ARG A 33 -14.86 18.96 13.14
C ARG A 33 -14.70 18.71 11.64
N LEU A 34 -13.47 18.49 11.16
CA LEU A 34 -13.20 18.23 9.75
C LEU A 34 -13.83 16.90 9.30
N LEU A 35 -13.71 15.84 10.12
CA LEU A 35 -14.18 14.50 9.80
C LEU A 35 -15.67 14.27 10.13
N SER A 36 -16.35 15.24 10.74
CA SER A 36 -17.79 15.18 11.00
C SER A 36 -18.64 15.57 9.79
N ASP A 37 -18.00 15.92 8.68
CA ASP A 37 -18.70 16.23 7.46
C ASP A 37 -19.23 14.97 6.77
N HIS A 38 -20.55 14.90 6.62
CA HIS A 38 -21.20 13.76 6.01
C HIS A 38 -20.90 13.62 4.51
N GLU A 39 -20.50 14.69 3.82
CA GLU A 39 -20.05 14.61 2.42
C GLU A 39 -18.84 13.66 2.26
N LEU A 40 -17.99 13.54 3.29
CA LEU A 40 -16.87 12.60 3.29
C LEU A 40 -17.31 11.14 3.31
N LEU A 41 -18.57 10.83 3.62
CA LEU A 41 -19.08 9.48 3.60
C LEU A 41 -19.62 9.03 2.22
N LEU A 42 -19.90 9.99 1.33
CA LEU A 42 -20.44 9.72 -0.01
C LEU A 42 -19.63 8.69 -0.81
N PRO A 43 -18.29 8.76 -0.88
CA PRO A 43 -17.49 7.78 -1.61
C PRO A 43 -17.65 6.35 -1.09
N ILE A 44 -17.98 6.20 0.20
CA ILE A 44 -18.25 4.89 0.80
C ILE A 44 -19.62 4.38 0.34
N VAL A 45 -20.65 5.23 0.36
CA VAL A 45 -21.97 4.87 -0.14
C VAL A 45 -21.89 4.40 -1.59
N GLU A 46 -21.26 5.17 -2.46
CA GLU A 46 -21.05 4.83 -3.86
C GLU A 46 -20.30 3.50 -4.04
N ARG A 47 -19.33 3.20 -3.17
CA ARG A 47 -18.61 1.92 -3.19
C ARG A 47 -19.53 0.74 -2.91
N TRP A 48 -20.46 0.88 -1.95
CA TRP A 48 -21.44 -0.16 -1.61
C TRP A 48 -22.53 -0.30 -2.67
N GLN A 49 -22.97 0.80 -3.27
CA GLN A 49 -23.89 0.79 -4.40
C GLN A 49 -23.32 0.03 -5.60
N ARG A 50 -22.07 0.33 -5.98
CA ARG A 50 -21.37 -0.43 -7.04
C ARG A 50 -21.21 -1.93 -6.70
N GLU A 51 -21.02 -2.27 -5.42
CA GLU A 51 -20.99 -3.68 -5.00
C GLU A 51 -22.36 -4.35 -5.16
N PHE A 52 -23.44 -3.64 -4.84
CA PHE A 52 -24.81 -4.10 -5.07
C PHE A 52 -25.09 -4.32 -6.56
N GLU A 53 -24.81 -3.35 -7.40
CA GLU A 53 -24.99 -3.45 -8.86
C GLU A 53 -24.27 -4.66 -9.46
N ARG A 54 -23.04 -4.92 -8.98
CA ARG A 54 -22.22 -6.05 -9.45
C ARG A 54 -22.68 -7.40 -8.95
N THR A 55 -23.27 -7.50 -7.77
CA THR A 55 -23.54 -8.78 -7.10
C THR A 55 -25.01 -9.10 -6.93
N GLY A 56 -25.91 -8.14 -7.15
CA GLY A 56 -27.35 -8.24 -6.88
C GLY A 56 -27.70 -8.44 -5.40
N ARG A 57 -26.73 -8.27 -4.48
CA ARG A 57 -26.95 -8.45 -3.05
C ARG A 57 -27.28 -7.11 -2.40
N ALA A 58 -28.35 -7.05 -1.62
CA ALA A 58 -28.77 -5.86 -0.88
C ALA A 58 -27.84 -5.54 0.30
N VAL A 59 -26.53 -5.37 0.02
CA VAL A 59 -25.47 -5.11 1.04
C VAL A 59 -25.66 -3.79 1.80
N LEU A 60 -26.53 -2.90 1.31
CA LEU A 60 -26.88 -1.66 2.00
C LEU A 60 -27.83 -1.92 3.18
N THR A 61 -28.80 -2.83 3.00
CA THR A 61 -29.93 -3.01 3.94
C THR A 61 -29.96 -4.38 4.60
N GLU A 62 -29.29 -5.38 4.03
CA GLU A 62 -29.33 -6.77 4.51
C GLU A 62 -28.00 -7.24 5.10
N GLY A 63 -28.10 -8.18 6.04
CA GLY A 63 -26.97 -8.85 6.66
C GLY A 63 -26.49 -8.17 7.95
N ARG A 64 -25.38 -8.70 8.50
CA ARG A 64 -24.79 -8.15 9.73
C ARG A 64 -24.32 -6.71 9.51
N PRO A 65 -24.66 -5.77 10.41
CA PRO A 65 -24.20 -4.40 10.35
C PRO A 65 -22.67 -4.32 10.29
N THR A 66 -22.14 -3.39 9.50
CA THR A 66 -20.73 -3.02 9.58
C THR A 66 -20.50 -2.18 10.84
N ILE A 67 -19.23 -2.00 11.23
CA ILE A 67 -18.89 -0.87 12.11
C ILE A 67 -19.28 0.42 11.38
N ALA A 68 -19.63 1.47 12.13
CA ALA A 68 -19.94 2.76 11.54
C ALA A 68 -18.77 3.26 10.68
N MET A 69 -19.04 3.69 9.45
CA MET A 69 -17.98 4.14 8.54
C MET A 69 -17.31 5.40 9.03
N GLU A 70 -18.05 6.27 9.70
CA GLU A 70 -17.51 7.43 10.40
C GLU A 70 -16.43 7.00 11.41
N SER A 71 -16.74 6.06 12.28
CA SER A 71 -15.79 5.50 13.26
C SER A 71 -14.60 4.83 12.57
N PHE A 72 -14.85 4.10 11.47
CA PHE A 72 -13.78 3.45 10.73
C PHE A 72 -12.79 4.45 10.10
N ILE A 73 -13.27 5.55 9.48
CA ILE A 73 -12.41 6.59 8.92
C ILE A 73 -11.52 7.20 10.01
N ARG A 74 -12.10 7.52 11.17
CA ARG A 74 -11.40 8.10 12.32
C ARG A 74 -10.34 7.16 12.87
N LEU A 75 -10.65 5.86 13.02
CA LEU A 75 -9.69 4.83 13.40
C LEU A 75 -8.52 4.77 12.40
N MET A 76 -8.78 4.84 11.10
CA MET A 76 -7.73 4.78 10.09
C MET A 76 -6.88 6.05 10.03
N VAL A 77 -7.46 7.22 10.27
CA VAL A 77 -6.71 8.49 10.40
C VAL A 77 -5.76 8.41 11.60
N LEU A 78 -6.22 7.99 12.79
CA LEU A 78 -5.37 7.79 13.96
C LEU A 78 -4.25 6.79 13.68
N LYS A 79 -4.61 5.67 13.05
CA LYS A 79 -3.66 4.61 12.71
C LYS A 79 -2.46 5.15 11.91
N GLN A 80 -2.71 5.97 10.91
CA GLN A 80 -1.64 6.52 10.08
C GLN A 80 -0.92 7.68 10.77
N ARG A 81 -1.65 8.56 11.42
CA ARG A 81 -1.11 9.70 12.17
C ARG A 81 -0.09 9.28 13.22
N TYR A 82 -0.38 8.20 13.97
CA TYR A 82 0.49 7.67 15.01
C TYR A 82 1.34 6.47 14.55
N ARG A 83 1.26 6.06 13.29
CA ARG A 83 1.97 4.90 12.72
C ARG A 83 1.68 3.58 13.44
N TRP A 84 0.50 3.44 14.02
CA TRP A 84 0.13 2.24 14.75
C TRP A 84 -0.14 1.05 13.84
N GLY A 85 0.20 -0.16 14.34
CA GLY A 85 -0.36 -1.40 13.81
C GLY A 85 -1.85 -1.53 14.18
N TYR A 86 -2.57 -2.42 13.53
CA TYR A 86 -3.99 -2.63 13.87
C TYR A 86 -4.21 -3.05 15.33
N ARG A 87 -3.33 -3.91 15.87
CA ARG A 87 -3.39 -4.34 17.26
C ARG A 87 -3.17 -3.17 18.22
N THR A 88 -2.14 -2.37 17.98
CA THR A 88 -1.86 -1.18 18.79
C THR A 88 -2.99 -0.18 18.70
N LEU A 89 -3.53 0.10 17.50
CA LEU A 89 -4.68 0.98 17.32
C LEU A 89 -5.85 0.57 18.21
N VAL A 90 -6.21 -0.72 18.19
CA VAL A 90 -7.34 -1.22 19.00
C VAL A 90 -7.05 -1.09 20.49
N ALA A 91 -5.83 -1.40 20.93
CA ALA A 91 -5.43 -1.25 22.34
C ALA A 91 -5.50 0.21 22.79
N GLU A 92 -4.83 1.11 22.10
CA GLU A 92 -4.79 2.55 22.44
C GLU A 92 -6.19 3.19 22.46
N VAL A 93 -7.03 2.87 21.46
CA VAL A 93 -8.41 3.37 21.43
C VAL A 93 -9.26 2.75 22.54
N SER A 94 -9.00 1.49 22.93
CA SER A 94 -9.71 0.86 24.05
C SER A 94 -9.40 1.52 25.39
N ASP A 95 -8.16 1.94 25.57
CA ASP A 95 -7.66 2.44 26.84
C ASP A 95 -7.86 3.96 27.05
N SER A 96 -8.11 4.70 25.97
CA SER A 96 -8.22 6.17 26.00
C SER A 96 -9.65 6.66 25.76
N ILE A 97 -10.20 7.38 26.74
CA ILE A 97 -11.50 8.03 26.62
C ILE A 97 -11.51 9.04 25.46
N HIS A 98 -10.49 9.87 25.32
CA HIS A 98 -10.40 10.85 24.24
C HIS A 98 -10.35 10.20 22.85
N LEU A 99 -9.62 9.09 22.69
CA LEU A 99 -9.56 8.38 21.41
C LEU A 99 -10.87 7.66 21.09
N ARG A 100 -11.55 7.11 22.09
CA ARG A 100 -12.91 6.56 21.91
C ARG A 100 -13.89 7.65 21.47
N ARG A 101 -13.91 8.79 22.14
CA ARG A 101 -14.76 9.94 21.75
C ARG A 101 -14.45 10.42 20.35
N PHE A 102 -13.18 10.62 20.02
CA PHE A 102 -12.77 10.95 18.65
C PHE A 102 -13.27 9.93 17.64
N CYS A 103 -13.21 8.64 17.95
CA CYS A 103 -13.67 7.56 17.07
C CYS A 103 -15.20 7.32 17.12
N ARG A 104 -15.95 8.11 17.88
CA ARG A 104 -17.40 7.93 18.05
C ARG A 104 -17.76 6.53 18.57
N ILE A 105 -16.99 6.02 19.53
CA ILE A 105 -17.20 4.71 20.18
C ILE A 105 -17.54 4.97 21.64
N SER A 106 -18.74 4.56 22.06
CA SER A 106 -19.19 4.69 23.45
C SER A 106 -18.27 3.97 24.42
N LEU A 107 -18.24 4.42 25.68
CA LEU A 107 -17.52 3.73 26.76
C LEU A 107 -18.05 2.32 27.01
N THR A 108 -19.34 2.10 26.79
CA THR A 108 -20.00 0.80 26.93
C THR A 108 -19.84 -0.11 25.70
N ASP A 109 -19.46 0.43 24.54
CA ASP A 109 -19.29 -0.34 23.34
C ASP A 109 -17.91 -1.00 23.24
N ARG A 110 -17.87 -2.11 22.52
CA ARG A 110 -16.58 -2.75 22.20
C ARG A 110 -15.90 -2.03 21.05
N VAL A 111 -14.64 -1.68 21.22
CA VAL A 111 -13.81 -1.23 20.10
C VAL A 111 -13.69 -2.39 19.09
N PRO A 112 -13.87 -2.13 17.77
CA PRO A 112 -13.76 -3.16 16.76
C PRO A 112 -12.41 -3.88 16.80
N ASP A 113 -12.41 -5.21 16.74
CA ASP A 113 -11.18 -6.00 16.76
C ASP A 113 -10.28 -5.74 15.53
N GLU A 114 -8.99 -6.02 15.68
CA GLU A 114 -7.99 -5.78 14.64
C GLU A 114 -8.31 -6.47 13.31
N SER A 115 -8.92 -7.66 13.37
CA SER A 115 -9.24 -8.44 12.18
C SER A 115 -10.40 -7.82 11.40
N THR A 116 -11.35 -7.23 12.09
CA THR A 116 -12.50 -6.51 11.50
C THR A 116 -12.02 -5.25 10.82
N VAL A 117 -11.23 -4.41 11.49
CA VAL A 117 -10.65 -3.19 10.89
C VAL A 117 -9.82 -3.53 9.65
N ARG A 118 -8.96 -4.55 9.74
CA ARG A 118 -8.12 -4.99 8.62
C ARG A 118 -8.90 -5.54 7.43
N LYS A 119 -9.95 -6.33 7.66
CA LYS A 119 -10.83 -6.84 6.60
C LYS A 119 -11.57 -5.69 5.91
N LEU A 120 -12.07 -4.74 6.69
CA LEU A 120 -12.77 -3.58 6.15
C LEU A 120 -11.84 -2.67 5.35
N THR A 121 -10.60 -2.44 5.82
CA THR A 121 -9.57 -1.72 5.06
C THR A 121 -9.38 -2.30 3.66
N ARG A 122 -9.31 -3.63 3.55
CA ARG A 122 -9.19 -4.30 2.25
C ARG A 122 -10.48 -4.23 1.42
N ARG A 123 -11.64 -4.34 2.05
CA ARG A 123 -12.94 -4.30 1.35
C ARG A 123 -13.22 -2.93 0.74
N ILE A 124 -12.85 -1.86 1.41
CA ILE A 124 -13.02 -0.49 0.91
C ILE A 124 -12.23 -0.29 -0.38
N GLY A 125 -11.00 -0.80 -0.44
CA GLY A 125 -10.13 -0.67 -1.61
C GLY A 125 -9.48 0.71 -1.76
N PRO A 126 -8.49 0.84 -2.67
CA PRO A 126 -7.71 2.06 -2.82
C PRO A 126 -8.52 3.22 -3.40
N GLU A 127 -9.34 2.95 -4.41
CA GLU A 127 -10.11 3.99 -5.12
C GLU A 127 -11.09 4.73 -4.20
N THR A 128 -11.73 4.01 -3.26
CA THR A 128 -12.63 4.66 -2.31
C THR A 128 -11.87 5.60 -1.38
N VAL A 129 -10.67 5.20 -0.92
CA VAL A 129 -9.84 6.07 -0.07
C VAL A 129 -9.32 7.28 -0.86
N ALA A 130 -8.95 7.09 -2.13
CA ALA A 130 -8.62 8.19 -3.03
C ALA A 130 -9.80 9.15 -3.21
N ASN A 131 -11.03 8.64 -3.32
CA ASN A 131 -12.24 9.47 -3.40
C ASN A 131 -12.51 10.25 -2.10
N LEU A 132 -12.20 9.68 -0.93
CA LEU A 132 -12.23 10.45 0.34
C LEU A 132 -11.24 11.62 0.30
N THR A 133 -10.05 11.41 -0.22
CA THR A 133 -9.05 12.47 -0.40
C THR A 133 -9.53 13.54 -1.38
N ARG A 134 -10.14 13.14 -2.51
CA ARG A 134 -10.73 14.06 -3.49
C ARG A 134 -11.84 14.90 -2.87
N ALA A 135 -12.76 14.28 -2.13
CA ALA A 135 -13.84 14.97 -1.44
C ALA A 135 -13.30 16.02 -0.45
N LEU A 136 -12.28 15.65 0.32
CA LEU A 136 -11.61 16.54 1.27
C LEU A 136 -10.97 17.76 0.57
N ILE A 137 -10.22 17.54 -0.53
CA ILE A 137 -9.57 18.62 -1.30
C ILE A 137 -10.63 19.50 -1.97
N SER A 138 -11.64 18.91 -2.61
CA SER A 138 -12.71 19.64 -3.30
C SER A 138 -13.48 20.51 -2.32
N LYS A 139 -13.81 20.01 -1.14
CA LYS A 139 -14.45 20.77 -0.08
C LYS A 139 -13.58 21.94 0.37
N ALA A 140 -12.31 21.70 0.69
CA ALA A 140 -11.40 22.75 1.12
C ALA A 140 -11.25 23.87 0.06
N THR A 141 -11.28 23.50 -1.23
CA THR A 141 -11.22 24.44 -2.35
C THR A 141 -12.53 25.23 -2.51
N ARG A 142 -13.68 24.55 -2.44
CA ARG A 142 -15.02 25.17 -2.52
C ARG A 142 -15.25 26.15 -1.39
N GLU A 143 -14.85 25.80 -0.17
CA GLU A 143 -14.95 26.67 1.02
C GLU A 143 -13.85 27.74 1.06
N ARG A 144 -13.00 27.84 0.05
CA ARG A 144 -11.88 28.79 -0.04
C ARG A 144 -10.85 28.68 1.09
N ARG A 145 -10.81 27.56 1.79
CA ARG A 145 -9.78 27.26 2.80
C ARG A 145 -8.45 26.89 2.19
N PHE A 146 -8.45 26.50 0.89
CA PHE A 146 -7.27 26.14 0.14
C PHE A 146 -7.42 26.55 -1.32
N ARG A 147 -6.39 27.18 -1.90
CA ARG A 147 -6.37 27.64 -3.29
C ARG A 147 -5.16 27.07 -4.02
N PRO A 148 -5.30 25.90 -4.67
CA PRO A 148 -4.19 25.26 -5.38
C PRO A 148 -3.75 26.14 -6.58
N ARG A 149 -2.50 26.60 -6.56
CA ARG A 149 -1.93 27.47 -7.62
C ARG A 149 -0.64 26.92 -8.22
N ALA A 150 0.02 26.04 -7.51
CA ALA A 150 1.26 25.40 -7.94
C ALA A 150 1.25 23.94 -7.58
N VAL A 151 2.00 23.14 -8.32
CA VAL A 151 2.20 21.72 -8.05
C VAL A 151 3.68 21.37 -8.16
N ARG A 152 4.14 20.51 -7.29
CA ARG A 152 5.44 19.83 -7.40
C ARG A 152 5.21 18.33 -7.40
N ILE A 153 5.97 17.63 -8.23
CA ILE A 153 5.78 16.20 -8.50
C ILE A 153 7.13 15.51 -8.37
N ASP A 154 7.16 14.44 -7.62
CA ASP A 154 8.35 13.59 -7.45
C ASP A 154 7.93 12.14 -7.21
N SER A 155 8.83 11.20 -7.47
CA SER A 155 8.57 9.77 -7.29
C SER A 155 9.40 9.20 -6.15
N THR A 156 8.79 8.32 -5.39
CA THR A 156 9.46 7.63 -4.30
C THR A 156 9.20 6.13 -4.34
N VAL A 157 10.08 5.37 -3.69
CA VAL A 157 9.83 3.94 -3.46
C VAL A 157 9.15 3.79 -2.10
N ILE A 158 8.04 3.05 -2.10
CA ILE A 158 7.41 2.55 -0.89
C ILE A 158 7.84 1.09 -0.72
N ALA A 159 8.60 0.82 0.34
CA ALA A 159 9.12 -0.51 0.58
C ALA A 159 7.98 -1.50 0.84
N ALA A 160 8.06 -2.69 0.26
CA ALA A 160 7.23 -3.82 0.63
C ALA A 160 7.70 -4.41 1.96
N ASP A 161 6.78 -5.00 2.72
CA ASP A 161 7.12 -5.71 3.97
C ASP A 161 7.67 -7.10 3.67
N VAL A 162 8.87 -7.13 3.14
CA VAL A 162 9.58 -8.34 2.72
C VAL A 162 10.97 -8.42 3.36
N ARG A 163 11.44 -9.63 3.61
CA ARG A 163 12.83 -9.86 4.00
C ARG A 163 13.73 -9.65 2.79
N TYR A 164 15.02 -9.39 3.03
CA TYR A 164 16.00 -9.31 1.94
C TYR A 164 15.91 -10.55 1.05
N PRO A 165 15.64 -10.42 -0.25
CA PRO A 165 15.30 -11.54 -1.11
C PRO A 165 16.57 -12.23 -1.64
N THR A 166 16.90 -13.38 -1.08
CA THR A 166 17.86 -14.31 -1.68
C THR A 166 17.12 -15.43 -2.41
N ASP A 167 17.61 -15.87 -3.56
CA ASP A 167 16.92 -16.89 -4.35
C ASP A 167 16.80 -18.22 -3.59
N ALA A 168 17.85 -18.64 -2.89
CA ALA A 168 17.83 -19.80 -2.02
C ALA A 168 16.86 -19.65 -0.84
N GLY A 169 16.75 -18.43 -0.26
CA GLY A 169 15.77 -18.10 0.78
C GLY A 169 14.33 -18.19 0.29
N LEU A 170 14.06 -17.70 -0.92
CA LEU A 170 12.75 -17.81 -1.57
C LEU A 170 12.39 -19.27 -1.87
N ALA A 171 13.34 -20.06 -2.38
CA ALA A 171 13.15 -21.49 -2.61
C ALA A 171 12.81 -22.23 -1.31
N SER A 172 13.52 -21.93 -0.22
CA SER A 172 13.24 -22.50 1.10
C SER A 172 11.84 -22.16 1.62
N GLN A 173 11.42 -20.91 1.42
CA GLN A 173 10.06 -20.49 1.77
C GLN A 173 9.03 -21.22 0.91
N GLY A 174 9.29 -21.38 -0.40
CA GLY A 174 8.43 -22.08 -1.35
C GLY A 174 8.19 -23.53 -0.94
N VAL A 175 9.25 -24.27 -0.67
CA VAL A 175 9.16 -25.67 -0.21
C VAL A 175 8.28 -25.80 1.04
N ARG A 176 8.48 -24.94 2.05
CA ARG A 176 7.70 -24.97 3.29
C ARG A 176 6.22 -24.64 3.07
N VAL A 177 5.95 -23.63 2.24
CA VAL A 177 4.56 -23.19 1.97
C VAL A 177 3.82 -24.25 1.15
N LEU A 178 4.43 -24.82 0.10
CA LEU A 178 3.84 -25.88 -0.71
C LEU A 178 3.58 -27.13 0.12
N ALA A 179 4.51 -27.56 0.98
CA ALA A 179 4.31 -28.71 1.87
C ALA A 179 3.16 -28.46 2.87
N ARG A 180 3.05 -27.25 3.45
CA ARG A 180 2.00 -26.91 4.40
C ARG A 180 0.62 -26.88 3.75
N GLU A 181 0.46 -26.16 2.63
CA GLU A 181 -0.83 -26.04 1.94
C GLU A 181 -1.19 -27.35 1.26
N GLY A 182 -0.21 -28.08 0.72
CA GLY A 182 -0.39 -29.44 0.17
C GLY A 182 -0.90 -30.41 1.23
N ARG A 183 -0.37 -30.37 2.46
CA ARG A 183 -0.86 -31.21 3.58
C ARG A 183 -2.32 -30.93 3.92
N LYS A 184 -2.71 -29.62 3.93
CA LYS A 184 -4.11 -29.23 4.17
C LYS A 184 -5.03 -29.74 3.07
N LEU A 185 -4.63 -29.60 1.80
CA LEU A 185 -5.41 -30.07 0.66
C LEU A 185 -5.52 -31.59 0.65
N ALA A 186 -4.41 -32.30 0.88
CA ALA A 186 -4.41 -33.76 0.95
C ALA A 186 -5.39 -34.29 2.02
N LYS A 187 -5.41 -33.68 3.21
CA LYS A 187 -6.40 -34.01 4.26
C LYS A 187 -7.83 -33.76 3.80
N LEU A 188 -8.06 -32.62 3.12
CA LEU A 188 -9.41 -32.22 2.66
C LEU A 188 -9.99 -33.15 1.59
N VAL A 189 -9.14 -33.78 0.78
CA VAL A 189 -9.55 -34.69 -0.31
C VAL A 189 -9.38 -36.18 0.03
N GLY A 190 -8.94 -36.50 1.24
CA GLY A 190 -8.71 -37.89 1.69
C GLY A 190 -7.53 -38.57 0.98
N GLU A 191 -6.48 -37.82 0.62
CA GLU A 191 -5.30 -38.33 -0.07
C GLU A 191 -4.08 -38.38 0.86
N SER A 192 -3.85 -39.51 1.51
CA SER A 192 -2.67 -39.70 2.38
C SER A 192 -1.38 -40.02 1.59
N ARG A 193 -1.49 -40.72 0.46
CA ARG A 193 -0.37 -41.17 -0.33
C ARG A 193 0.21 -40.13 -1.28
N ARG A 194 -0.64 -39.22 -1.83
CA ARG A 194 -0.25 -38.18 -2.78
C ARG A 194 -0.10 -36.84 -2.04
N ARG A 195 0.97 -36.69 -1.32
CA ARG A 195 1.30 -35.47 -0.55
C ARG A 195 2.48 -34.74 -1.16
N VAL A 196 2.54 -33.44 -0.94
CA VAL A 196 3.78 -32.67 -1.18
C VAL A 196 4.76 -32.98 -0.07
N ARG A 197 5.93 -33.54 -0.41
CA ARG A 197 6.96 -33.90 0.56
C ARG A 197 7.52 -32.63 1.22
N ASP A 198 7.74 -32.71 2.53
CA ASP A 198 8.42 -31.66 3.26
C ASP A 198 9.94 -31.81 3.10
N ARG A 199 10.52 -30.98 2.25
CA ARG A 199 11.95 -30.92 1.96
C ARG A 199 12.72 -29.93 2.81
N SER A 200 12.09 -29.39 3.88
CA SER A 200 12.66 -28.31 4.71
C SER A 200 14.00 -28.71 5.34
N ARG A 201 14.20 -29.99 5.70
CA ARG A 201 15.48 -30.46 6.26
C ARG A 201 16.61 -30.45 5.20
N ALA A 202 16.36 -30.94 3.98
CA ALA A 202 17.32 -30.90 2.88
C ALA A 202 17.67 -29.44 2.54
N MET A 203 16.65 -28.62 2.33
CA MET A 203 16.80 -27.19 2.06
C MET A 203 17.61 -26.48 3.16
N GLY A 204 17.37 -26.79 4.44
CA GLY A 204 18.14 -26.25 5.56
C GLY A 204 19.61 -26.64 5.57
N ARG A 205 19.99 -27.86 5.09
CA ARG A 205 21.38 -28.24 4.92
C ARG A 205 22.07 -27.43 3.84
N THR A 206 21.47 -27.31 2.66
CA THR A 206 22.00 -26.50 1.55
C THR A 206 22.13 -25.03 1.93
N LEU A 207 21.15 -24.43 2.63
CA LEU A 207 21.25 -23.04 3.11
C LEU A 207 22.40 -22.82 4.10
N ARG A 208 22.65 -23.78 5.00
CA ARG A 208 23.81 -23.70 5.91
C ARG A 208 25.14 -23.85 5.16
N ALA A 209 25.20 -24.69 4.12
CA ALA A 209 26.36 -24.80 3.24
C ALA A 209 26.61 -23.43 2.54
N ILE A 210 25.61 -22.85 1.90
CA ILE A 210 25.70 -21.50 1.30
C ILE A 210 26.23 -20.49 2.28
N SER A 211 25.69 -20.43 3.52
CA SER A 211 26.13 -19.48 4.55
C SER A 211 27.57 -19.67 4.99
N ARG A 212 28.10 -20.89 4.94
CA ARG A 212 29.51 -21.17 5.24
C ARG A 212 30.40 -20.78 4.09
N THR A 213 30.03 -21.18 2.87
CA THR A 213 30.82 -20.95 1.65
C THR A 213 30.97 -19.46 1.34
N ILE A 214 29.91 -18.64 1.49
CA ILE A 214 29.94 -17.21 1.17
C ILE A 214 30.95 -16.42 2.04
N ARG A 215 31.32 -16.93 3.21
CA ARG A 215 32.30 -16.32 4.09
C ARG A 215 33.73 -16.38 3.55
N ARG A 216 34.05 -17.32 2.65
CA ARG A 216 35.40 -17.49 2.08
C ARG A 216 35.80 -16.40 1.10
N ARG A 217 34.84 -15.68 0.50
CA ARG A 217 35.04 -14.54 -0.41
C ARG A 217 35.94 -14.79 -1.63
N SER A 218 36.22 -16.05 -2.00
CA SER A 218 36.98 -16.42 -3.19
C SER A 218 36.10 -16.59 -4.42
N GLY A 219 36.71 -16.60 -5.63
CA GLY A 219 36.00 -16.89 -6.87
C GLY A 219 35.41 -18.30 -6.90
N GLU A 220 36.14 -19.28 -6.38
CA GLU A 220 35.67 -20.68 -6.24
C GLU A 220 34.46 -20.77 -5.31
N ALA A 221 34.48 -20.02 -4.16
CA ALA A 221 33.37 -19.97 -3.25
C ALA A 221 32.13 -19.38 -3.92
N LYS A 222 32.30 -18.41 -4.83
CA LYS A 222 31.18 -17.86 -5.60
C LYS A 222 30.52 -18.92 -6.50
N ASN A 223 31.33 -19.72 -7.19
CA ASN A 223 30.84 -20.79 -8.06
C ASN A 223 30.15 -21.91 -7.25
N GLU A 224 30.72 -22.27 -6.09
CA GLU A 224 30.11 -23.25 -5.17
C GLU A 224 28.75 -22.73 -4.64
N VAL A 225 28.63 -21.44 -4.29
CA VAL A 225 27.34 -20.80 -3.88
C VAL A 225 26.33 -20.86 -5.02
N LEU A 226 26.73 -20.63 -6.26
CA LEU A 226 25.83 -20.73 -7.42
C LEU A 226 25.34 -22.18 -7.60
N GLN A 227 26.23 -23.18 -7.51
CA GLN A 227 25.85 -24.58 -7.57
C GLN A 227 24.85 -24.97 -6.48
N LEU A 228 25.17 -24.66 -5.22
CA LEU A 228 24.26 -24.89 -4.09
C LEU A 228 22.90 -24.15 -4.24
N THR A 229 22.92 -22.96 -4.84
CA THR A 229 21.69 -22.25 -5.17
C THR A 229 20.87 -23.02 -6.22
N GLY A 230 21.52 -23.58 -7.22
CA GLY A 230 20.93 -24.50 -8.21
C GLY A 230 20.22 -25.71 -7.58
N GLU A 231 20.85 -26.36 -6.59
CA GLU A 231 20.23 -27.44 -5.83
C GLU A 231 18.95 -27.05 -5.14
N THR A 232 18.91 -25.81 -4.56
CA THR A 232 17.67 -25.28 -3.95
C THR A 232 16.55 -25.15 -4.98
N GLY A 233 16.89 -24.76 -6.21
CA GLY A 233 15.95 -24.67 -7.33
C GLY A 233 15.37 -26.04 -7.73
N GLN A 234 16.22 -27.10 -7.77
CA GLN A 234 15.78 -28.45 -8.06
C GLN A 234 14.83 -29.01 -6.99
N LEU A 235 15.16 -28.80 -5.70
CA LEU A 235 14.30 -29.19 -4.58
C LEU A 235 12.94 -28.48 -4.65
N LEU A 236 12.92 -27.19 -5.02
CA LEU A 236 11.69 -26.42 -5.22
C LEU A 236 10.89 -26.97 -6.41
N GLY A 237 11.53 -27.23 -7.55
CA GLY A 237 10.90 -27.80 -8.75
C GLY A 237 10.19 -29.12 -8.47
N SER A 238 10.82 -30.01 -7.70
CA SER A 238 10.20 -31.28 -7.27
C SER A 238 8.94 -31.03 -6.43
N SER A 239 8.95 -30.03 -5.53
CA SER A 239 7.80 -29.68 -4.71
C SER A 239 6.67 -29.05 -5.55
N VAL A 240 6.99 -28.28 -6.59
CA VAL A 240 6.02 -27.72 -7.56
C VAL A 240 5.30 -28.84 -8.31
N THR A 241 6.05 -29.80 -8.83
CA THR A 241 5.47 -30.96 -9.57
C THR A 241 4.51 -31.76 -8.69
N GLU A 242 4.88 -32.02 -7.43
CA GLU A 242 4.01 -32.74 -6.49
C GLU A 242 2.76 -31.93 -6.14
N ALA A 243 2.90 -30.59 -5.95
CA ALA A 243 1.79 -29.70 -5.66
C ALA A 243 0.76 -29.66 -6.81
N ARG A 244 1.21 -29.55 -8.05
CA ARG A 244 0.33 -29.59 -9.23
C ARG A 244 -0.42 -30.91 -9.37
N ARG A 245 0.27 -32.04 -9.16
CA ARG A 245 -0.36 -33.37 -9.17
C ARG A 245 -1.47 -33.48 -8.11
N LEU A 246 -1.22 -33.00 -6.90
CA LEU A 246 -2.21 -33.01 -5.82
C LEU A 246 -3.39 -32.08 -6.13
N ALA A 247 -3.16 -30.89 -6.67
CA ALA A 247 -4.21 -29.96 -7.06
C ALA A 247 -5.12 -30.56 -8.15
N ALA A 248 -4.54 -31.23 -9.17
CA ALA A 248 -5.30 -31.93 -10.21
C ALA A 248 -6.17 -33.06 -9.64
N VAL A 249 -5.67 -33.83 -8.67
CA VAL A 249 -6.45 -34.85 -7.96
C VAL A 249 -7.62 -34.20 -7.18
N ALA A 250 -7.33 -33.09 -6.48
CA ALA A 250 -8.34 -32.38 -5.71
C ALA A 250 -9.48 -31.82 -6.59
N ARG A 251 -9.17 -31.33 -7.79
CA ARG A 251 -10.18 -30.90 -8.77
C ARG A 251 -11.09 -32.06 -9.21
N ARG A 252 -10.49 -33.23 -9.52
CA ARG A 252 -11.29 -34.42 -9.90
C ARG A 252 -12.17 -34.93 -8.78
N LYS A 253 -11.72 -34.82 -7.51
CA LYS A 253 -12.50 -35.23 -6.31
C LYS A 253 -13.44 -34.13 -5.78
N ALA A 254 -13.54 -32.99 -6.44
CA ALA A 254 -14.37 -31.88 -6.00
C ALA A 254 -15.84 -32.08 -6.41
N ARG A 255 -16.53 -33.01 -5.76
CA ARG A 255 -17.94 -33.31 -5.96
C ARG A 255 -18.72 -33.15 -4.66
N GLY A 256 -20.05 -32.87 -4.74
CA GLY A 256 -20.98 -32.82 -3.63
C GLY A 256 -20.68 -31.70 -2.60
N ARG A 257 -21.17 -31.94 -1.37
CA ARG A 257 -20.96 -30.99 -0.25
C ARG A 257 -19.47 -30.77 -0.01
N GLY A 258 -19.03 -29.50 -0.05
CA GLY A 258 -17.63 -29.13 0.12
C GLY A 258 -16.82 -29.02 -1.19
N ALA A 259 -17.39 -29.26 -2.37
CA ALA A 259 -16.72 -29.11 -3.67
C ALA A 259 -16.09 -27.71 -3.84
N LYS A 260 -16.83 -26.66 -3.50
CA LYS A 260 -16.35 -25.26 -3.58
C LYS A 260 -15.07 -25.02 -2.73
N THR A 261 -15.01 -25.62 -1.54
CA THR A 261 -13.83 -25.51 -0.65
C THR A 261 -12.64 -26.26 -1.21
N LYS A 262 -12.86 -27.47 -1.78
CA LYS A 262 -11.81 -28.26 -2.44
C LYS A 262 -11.24 -27.52 -3.65
N LEU A 263 -12.10 -26.97 -4.52
CA LEU A 263 -11.70 -26.17 -5.69
C LEU A 263 -10.91 -24.93 -5.30
N ARG A 264 -11.37 -24.18 -4.30
CA ARG A 264 -10.66 -22.99 -3.80
C ARG A 264 -9.29 -23.35 -3.24
N SER A 265 -9.18 -24.44 -2.50
CA SER A 265 -7.91 -24.89 -1.93
C SER A 265 -6.96 -25.42 -3.00
N ALA A 266 -7.48 -26.08 -4.03
CA ALA A 266 -6.68 -26.52 -5.20
C ALA A 266 -6.16 -25.29 -5.97
N ALA A 267 -7.01 -24.34 -6.31
CA ALA A 267 -6.61 -23.12 -7.00
C ALA A 267 -5.52 -22.34 -6.23
N LYS A 268 -5.67 -22.22 -4.91
CA LYS A 268 -4.64 -21.60 -4.06
C LYS A 268 -3.30 -22.34 -4.13
N LEU A 269 -3.32 -23.68 -4.13
CA LEU A 269 -2.08 -24.47 -4.23
C LEU A 269 -1.42 -24.33 -5.60
N GLU A 270 -2.22 -24.27 -6.68
CA GLU A 270 -1.75 -24.02 -8.04
C GLU A 270 -1.10 -22.65 -8.18
N GLU A 271 -1.76 -21.60 -7.69
CA GLU A 271 -1.20 -20.23 -7.69
C GLU A 271 0.15 -20.15 -6.96
N LEU A 272 0.26 -20.85 -5.83
CA LEU A 272 1.53 -20.94 -5.10
C LEU A 272 2.58 -21.73 -5.88
N ALA A 273 2.18 -22.80 -6.57
CA ALA A 273 3.06 -23.60 -7.42
C ALA A 273 3.59 -22.76 -8.60
N ASP A 274 2.75 -21.95 -9.24
CA ASP A 274 3.14 -21.06 -10.34
C ASP A 274 4.17 -20.02 -9.90
N ARG A 275 3.95 -19.40 -8.72
CA ARG A 275 4.94 -18.48 -8.12
C ARG A 275 6.26 -19.19 -7.82
N CYS A 276 6.21 -20.41 -7.28
CA CYS A 276 7.38 -21.21 -6.97
C CYS A 276 8.13 -21.66 -8.24
N GLU A 277 7.41 -21.94 -9.32
CA GLU A 277 8.02 -22.27 -10.61
C GLU A 277 8.77 -21.08 -11.20
N LYS A 278 8.20 -19.87 -11.12
CA LYS A 278 8.91 -18.64 -11.50
C LYS A 278 10.22 -18.48 -10.72
N ILE A 279 10.21 -18.78 -9.41
CA ILE A 279 11.43 -18.73 -8.58
C ILE A 279 12.43 -19.81 -9.02
N ALA A 280 11.98 -21.02 -9.30
CA ALA A 280 12.86 -22.08 -9.78
C ALA A 280 13.51 -21.71 -11.13
N ARG A 281 12.74 -21.11 -12.05
CA ARG A 281 13.23 -20.59 -13.34
C ARG A 281 14.25 -19.47 -13.12
N GLN A 282 13.97 -18.53 -12.26
CA GLN A 282 14.85 -17.42 -11.86
C GLN A 282 16.19 -17.94 -11.30
N ILE A 283 16.17 -19.01 -10.50
CA ILE A 283 17.37 -19.67 -10.01
C ILE A 283 18.16 -20.29 -11.16
N LYS A 284 17.49 -21.00 -12.08
CA LYS A 284 18.12 -21.58 -13.27
C LYS A 284 18.82 -20.51 -14.12
N GLN A 285 18.13 -19.39 -14.41
CA GLN A 285 18.70 -18.26 -15.13
C GLN A 285 19.93 -17.68 -14.42
N ARG A 286 19.87 -17.52 -13.09
CA ARG A 286 21.03 -17.05 -12.31
C ARG A 286 22.23 -17.97 -12.39
N VAL A 287 22.01 -19.28 -12.31
CA VAL A 287 23.09 -20.29 -12.43
C VAL A 287 23.69 -20.26 -13.82
N ALA A 288 22.87 -20.06 -14.85
CA ALA A 288 23.33 -19.93 -16.25
C ALA A 288 23.95 -18.57 -16.58
N GLY A 289 23.94 -17.59 -15.66
CA GLY A 289 24.42 -16.22 -15.91
C GLY A 289 23.46 -15.39 -16.78
N GLU A 290 22.23 -15.84 -17.00
CA GLU A 290 21.23 -15.16 -17.81
C GLU A 290 20.59 -13.98 -17.07
N PRO A 291 20.15 -12.91 -17.77
CA PRO A 291 19.44 -11.80 -17.16
C PRO A 291 18.06 -12.23 -16.68
N ILE A 292 17.68 -11.74 -15.48
CA ILE A 292 16.37 -11.99 -14.86
C ILE A 292 15.54 -10.72 -14.97
N THR A 293 14.59 -10.66 -15.90
CA THR A 293 13.78 -9.45 -16.20
C THR A 293 12.57 -9.29 -15.28
N ASP A 294 11.85 -10.37 -14.96
CA ASP A 294 10.65 -10.35 -14.10
C ASP A 294 10.91 -11.06 -12.76
N ARG A 295 11.81 -10.50 -11.96
CA ARG A 295 12.26 -11.10 -10.71
C ARG A 295 11.21 -11.04 -9.62
N ILE A 296 10.77 -12.19 -9.11
CA ILE A 296 10.00 -12.29 -7.87
C ILE A 296 10.95 -12.15 -6.67
N ILE A 297 10.59 -11.29 -5.73
CA ILE A 297 11.34 -11.04 -4.49
C ILE A 297 10.62 -11.54 -3.23
N SER A 298 9.34 -11.92 -3.35
CA SER A 298 8.55 -12.43 -2.24
C SER A 298 7.43 -13.35 -2.73
N LEU A 299 7.24 -14.49 -2.08
CA LEU A 299 6.07 -15.35 -2.31
C LEU A 299 4.78 -14.75 -1.74
N SER A 300 4.87 -13.98 -0.67
CA SER A 300 3.71 -13.39 0.00
C SER A 300 3.31 -12.04 -0.58
N ASP A 301 4.20 -11.41 -1.34
CA ASP A 301 4.00 -10.15 -2.02
C ASP A 301 4.60 -10.25 -3.44
N PRO A 302 3.91 -10.97 -4.36
CA PRO A 302 4.45 -11.31 -5.66
C PRO A 302 4.56 -10.11 -6.61
N ASP A 303 3.91 -9.01 -6.31
CA ASP A 303 3.91 -7.78 -7.12
C ASP A 303 5.11 -6.88 -6.79
N ALA A 304 5.69 -7.02 -5.60
CA ALA A 304 6.85 -6.24 -5.22
C ALA A 304 8.05 -6.56 -6.13
N ARG A 305 8.80 -5.52 -6.52
CA ARG A 305 9.94 -5.64 -7.44
C ARG A 305 11.19 -4.98 -6.87
N PRO A 306 12.38 -5.40 -7.33
CA PRO A 306 13.60 -4.65 -7.08
C PRO A 306 13.59 -3.37 -7.91
N ILE A 307 13.85 -2.24 -7.27
CA ILE A 307 13.86 -0.90 -7.88
C ILE A 307 15.26 -0.34 -7.72
N ARG A 308 15.91 -0.01 -8.84
CA ARG A 308 17.23 0.63 -8.86
C ARG A 308 17.09 2.13 -8.61
N LYS A 309 17.76 2.64 -7.60
CA LYS A 309 17.75 4.08 -7.26
C LYS A 309 19.07 4.79 -7.52
N GLY A 310 20.11 4.11 -7.97
CA GLY A 310 21.44 4.71 -8.26
C GLY A 310 22.13 5.34 -7.05
N LYS A 311 21.63 5.12 -5.82
CA LYS A 311 22.20 5.68 -4.59
C LYS A 311 23.40 4.86 -4.13
N ILE A 312 24.50 5.54 -3.78
CA ILE A 312 25.67 4.93 -3.15
C ILE A 312 25.24 4.25 -1.83
N GLY A 313 25.66 3.00 -1.62
CA GLY A 313 25.34 2.21 -0.41
C GLY A 313 23.94 1.55 -0.38
N LYS A 314 23.01 1.94 -1.24
CA LYS A 314 21.68 1.31 -1.35
C LYS A 314 21.22 1.22 -2.80
N PRO A 315 21.85 0.36 -3.62
CA PRO A 315 21.61 0.30 -5.06
C PRO A 315 20.21 -0.17 -5.43
N ASN A 316 19.58 -1.01 -4.59
CA ASN A 316 18.25 -1.56 -4.83
C ASN A 316 17.34 -1.37 -3.61
N GLU A 317 16.12 -0.93 -3.86
CA GLU A 317 15.01 -0.96 -2.93
C GLU A 317 14.01 -2.03 -3.39
N PHE A 318 13.21 -2.56 -2.47
CA PHE A 318 12.26 -3.64 -2.76
C PHE A 318 10.84 -3.17 -2.44
N GLY A 319 10.02 -2.97 -3.46
CA GLY A 319 8.67 -2.46 -3.26
C GLY A 319 8.02 -1.96 -4.54
N TYR A 320 7.48 -0.74 -4.47
CA TYR A 320 6.65 -0.12 -5.50
C TYR A 320 7.07 1.31 -5.75
N VAL A 321 7.12 1.72 -7.02
CA VAL A 321 7.33 3.13 -7.39
C VAL A 321 6.00 3.85 -7.25
N THR A 322 6.01 4.99 -6.58
CA THR A 322 4.83 5.81 -6.34
C THR A 322 5.18 7.26 -6.63
N GLN A 323 4.42 7.88 -7.51
CA GLN A 323 4.48 9.31 -7.81
C GLN A 323 3.52 10.06 -6.90
N LEU A 324 4.02 11.10 -6.26
CA LEU A 324 3.28 12.01 -5.40
C LEU A 324 3.25 13.39 -6.03
N ALA A 325 2.12 14.07 -5.91
CA ALA A 325 1.94 15.44 -6.36
C ALA A 325 1.40 16.28 -5.20
N GLU A 326 2.18 17.23 -4.72
CA GLU A 326 1.74 18.19 -3.71
C GLU A 326 1.30 19.48 -4.38
N VAL A 327 0.02 19.82 -4.24
CA VAL A 327 -0.53 21.10 -4.66
C VAL A 327 -0.40 22.13 -3.55
N THR A 328 0.01 23.36 -3.88
CA THR A 328 0.27 24.42 -2.92
C THR A 328 -0.35 25.75 -3.37
N GLU A 329 -0.55 26.68 -2.46
CA GLU A 329 -1.08 28.02 -2.77
C GLU A 329 -0.01 28.95 -3.35
N HIS A 330 1.26 28.69 -3.06
CA HIS A 330 2.39 29.48 -3.52
C HIS A 330 3.66 28.63 -3.57
N THR A 331 4.69 29.15 -4.22
CA THR A 331 6.00 28.49 -4.41
C THR A 331 7.11 29.14 -3.55
N ARG A 332 6.74 29.88 -2.49
CA ARG A 332 7.71 30.48 -1.54
C ARG A 332 8.31 29.41 -0.65
N ARG A 333 9.42 29.77 0.04
CA ARG A 333 10.04 28.88 1.04
C ARG A 333 9.01 28.47 2.10
N GLY A 334 9.04 27.21 2.51
CA GLY A 334 8.12 26.67 3.51
C GLY A 334 6.72 26.35 2.98
N ALA A 335 6.48 26.46 1.65
CA ALA A 335 5.19 26.07 1.07
C ALA A 335 4.81 24.67 1.51
N ARG A 336 3.61 24.55 2.06
CA ARG A 336 2.99 23.29 2.49
C ARG A 336 1.60 23.22 1.91
N GLY A 337 1.28 22.11 1.28
CA GLY A 337 0.02 21.92 0.59
C GLY A 337 -0.64 20.58 0.86
N LEU A 338 -1.56 20.23 0.01
CA LEU A 338 -2.28 18.97 0.03
C LEU A 338 -1.69 18.03 -1.03
N ILE A 339 -1.68 16.74 -0.73
CA ILE A 339 -1.19 15.73 -1.65
C ILE A 339 -2.38 15.11 -2.36
N LEU A 340 -2.30 15.03 -3.67
CA LEU A 340 -3.30 14.37 -4.51
C LEU A 340 -3.26 12.85 -4.29
N PRO A 341 -4.36 12.12 -4.60
CA PRO A 341 -4.30 10.67 -4.73
C PRO A 341 -3.10 10.22 -5.55
N ALA A 342 -2.38 9.23 -5.05
CA ALA A 342 -1.10 8.85 -5.63
C ALA A 342 -1.24 7.92 -6.84
N THR A 343 -0.27 8.00 -7.73
CA THR A 343 -0.12 7.02 -8.81
C THR A 343 0.99 6.05 -8.47
N SER A 344 0.70 4.76 -8.45
CA SER A 344 1.70 3.72 -8.21
C SER A 344 1.66 2.61 -9.25
N THR A 345 2.80 1.93 -9.42
CA THR A 345 2.93 0.85 -10.39
C THR A 345 3.88 -0.25 -9.93
N ILE A 346 3.78 -1.40 -10.58
CA ILE A 346 4.67 -2.55 -10.40
C ILE A 346 5.90 -2.34 -11.28
N GLY A 347 7.08 -2.65 -10.74
CA GLY A 347 8.34 -2.54 -11.47
C GLY A 347 9.08 -1.24 -11.24
N ASN A 348 9.96 -0.91 -12.17
CA ASN A 348 10.80 0.29 -12.13
C ASN A 348 10.60 1.14 -13.39
N PRO A 349 9.41 1.72 -13.60
CA PRO A 349 9.13 2.56 -14.76
C PRO A 349 9.92 3.86 -14.68
N GLN A 350 10.03 4.53 -15.82
CA GLN A 350 10.46 5.91 -15.87
C GLN A 350 9.38 6.81 -15.21
N GLU A 351 9.80 7.87 -14.55
CA GLU A 351 8.89 8.77 -13.82
C GLU A 351 7.84 9.41 -14.71
N LEU A 352 8.20 9.69 -15.96
CA LEU A 352 7.30 10.22 -16.98
C LEU A 352 6.09 9.31 -17.24
N THR A 353 6.25 7.99 -17.13
CA THR A 353 5.16 7.01 -17.37
C THR A 353 3.98 7.17 -16.40
N LEU A 354 4.22 7.75 -15.22
CA LEU A 354 3.18 7.98 -14.21
C LEU A 354 2.52 9.35 -14.33
N LEU A 355 3.14 10.29 -15.05
CA LEU A 355 2.68 11.67 -15.19
C LEU A 355 1.26 11.79 -15.76
N PRO A 356 0.84 11.03 -16.80
CA PRO A 356 -0.52 11.11 -17.34
C PRO A 356 -1.61 10.91 -16.27
N ASN A 357 -1.40 9.95 -15.37
CA ASN A 357 -2.36 9.70 -14.29
C ASN A 357 -2.40 10.85 -13.27
N THR A 358 -1.26 11.46 -12.97
CA THR A 358 -1.18 12.64 -12.09
C THR A 358 -1.86 13.86 -12.74
N VAL A 359 -1.70 14.04 -14.06
CA VAL A 359 -2.40 15.09 -14.83
C VAL A 359 -3.90 14.84 -14.85
N ALA A 360 -4.33 13.60 -15.06
CA ALA A 360 -5.74 13.22 -15.01
C ALA A 360 -6.35 13.52 -13.64
N GLU A 361 -5.59 13.34 -12.56
CA GLU A 361 -6.04 13.65 -11.20
C GLU A 361 -6.21 15.16 -10.97
N LEU A 362 -5.27 15.98 -11.46
CA LEU A 362 -5.39 17.45 -11.46
C LEU A 362 -6.64 17.90 -12.21
N LYS A 363 -6.88 17.37 -13.42
CA LYS A 363 -8.06 17.67 -14.24
C LYS A 363 -9.35 17.27 -13.51
N ARG A 364 -9.39 16.08 -12.89
CA ARG A 364 -10.56 15.57 -12.15
C ARG A 364 -10.94 16.48 -10.99
N LEU A 365 -9.96 17.09 -10.33
CA LEU A 365 -10.16 18.04 -9.23
C LEU A 365 -10.36 19.49 -9.70
N GLY A 366 -10.35 19.75 -11.01
CA GLY A 366 -10.47 21.11 -11.55
C GLY A 366 -9.28 22.00 -11.20
N ILE A 367 -8.10 21.42 -10.97
CA ILE A 367 -6.90 22.16 -10.56
C ILE A 367 -6.05 22.48 -11.79
N SER A 368 -5.93 23.76 -12.11
CA SER A 368 -5.05 24.30 -13.16
C SER A 368 -3.89 25.08 -12.52
N PRO A 369 -2.76 24.42 -12.23
CA PRO A 369 -1.64 25.07 -11.56
C PRO A 369 -0.95 26.08 -12.49
N ARG A 370 -0.63 27.25 -11.94
CA ARG A 370 0.16 28.28 -12.67
C ARG A 370 1.63 27.87 -12.82
N GLU A 371 2.16 27.17 -11.84
CA GLU A 371 3.56 26.76 -11.78
C GLU A 371 3.66 25.26 -11.48
N VAL A 372 4.44 24.56 -12.29
CA VAL A 372 4.72 23.14 -12.14
C VAL A 372 6.21 22.97 -11.92
N ALA A 373 6.62 22.21 -10.90
CA ALA A 373 8.02 21.93 -10.62
C ALA A 373 8.30 20.42 -10.54
N LEU A 374 9.24 19.94 -11.32
CA LEU A 374 9.57 18.55 -11.52
C LEU A 374 11.08 18.31 -11.32
N ASP A 375 11.43 17.06 -11.05
CA ASP A 375 12.80 16.58 -10.99
C ASP A 375 13.45 16.51 -12.40
N GLY A 376 14.78 16.42 -12.46
CA GLY A 376 15.55 16.23 -13.69
C GLY A 376 15.37 14.87 -14.38
N GLY A 377 14.65 13.93 -13.79
CA GLY A 377 14.23 12.68 -14.43
C GLY A 377 13.19 12.86 -15.55
N PHE A 378 12.47 13.97 -15.54
CA PHE A 378 11.45 14.28 -16.54
C PHE A 378 12.08 14.89 -17.82
N LEU A 379 11.59 14.46 -19.00
CA LEU A 379 12.01 14.98 -20.29
C LEU A 379 11.12 16.16 -20.72
N PRO A 380 11.67 17.33 -21.12
CA PRO A 380 10.88 18.54 -21.43
C PRO A 380 9.75 18.34 -22.45
N GLY A 381 10.06 17.80 -23.63
CA GLY A 381 9.08 17.63 -24.71
C GLY A 381 7.85 16.81 -24.26
N PRO A 382 8.01 15.54 -23.88
CA PRO A 382 6.89 14.72 -23.41
C PRO A 382 6.18 15.29 -22.18
N THR A 383 6.91 15.91 -21.25
CA THR A 383 6.30 16.52 -20.05
C THR A 383 5.41 17.70 -20.42
N ASN A 384 5.86 18.57 -21.30
CA ASN A 384 5.07 19.72 -21.75
C ASN A 384 3.80 19.28 -22.50
N SER A 385 3.92 18.23 -23.35
CA SER A 385 2.77 17.65 -24.05
C SER A 385 1.71 17.13 -23.05
N GLU A 386 2.12 16.40 -22.02
CA GLU A 386 1.18 15.93 -20.99
C GLU A 386 0.52 17.06 -20.19
N LEU A 387 1.26 18.14 -19.93
CA LEU A 387 0.77 19.30 -19.17
C LEU A 387 -0.02 20.30 -20.00
N GLU A 388 -0.05 20.18 -21.32
CA GLU A 388 -0.67 21.16 -22.23
C GLU A 388 -2.12 21.46 -21.85
N GLY A 389 -2.92 20.43 -21.55
CA GLY A 389 -4.31 20.58 -21.17
C GLY A 389 -4.56 21.24 -19.79
N LEU A 390 -3.51 21.49 -19.01
CA LEU A 390 -3.57 22.27 -17.76
C LEU A 390 -3.11 23.71 -17.94
N ALA A 391 -2.47 24.04 -19.08
CA ALA A 391 -1.97 25.34 -19.47
C ALA A 391 -1.16 26.09 -18.37
N PRO A 392 -0.15 25.47 -17.75
CA PRO A 392 0.64 26.14 -16.72
C PRO A 392 1.44 27.29 -17.32
N LYS A 393 1.54 28.42 -16.57
CA LYS A 393 2.35 29.57 -17.01
C LYS A 393 3.86 29.27 -17.00
N THR A 394 4.29 28.39 -16.11
CA THR A 394 5.70 28.04 -15.97
C THR A 394 5.84 26.57 -15.60
N VAL A 395 6.61 25.84 -16.40
CA VAL A 395 7.07 24.48 -16.11
C VAL A 395 8.56 24.54 -15.83
N PHE A 396 8.95 24.09 -14.65
CA PHE A 396 10.34 23.98 -14.20
C PHE A 396 10.73 22.50 -14.11
N ILE A 397 11.76 22.11 -14.86
CA ILE A 397 12.36 20.78 -14.77
C ILE A 397 13.83 20.98 -14.44
N ALA A 398 14.26 20.50 -13.27
CA ALA A 398 15.58 20.74 -12.72
C ALA A 398 16.70 20.31 -13.71
N GLY A 399 17.60 21.26 -14.05
CA GLY A 399 18.71 21.02 -14.96
C GLY A 399 18.34 20.76 -16.43
N ARG A 400 17.08 20.85 -16.81
CA ARG A 400 16.60 20.59 -18.19
C ARG A 400 15.76 21.71 -18.79
N GLN A 401 14.81 22.23 -18.03
CA GLN A 401 13.93 23.32 -18.46
C GLN A 401 13.77 24.32 -17.31
N GLU A 402 14.43 25.45 -17.45
CA GLU A 402 14.47 26.47 -16.41
C GLU A 402 14.00 27.83 -16.96
N PRO A 403 13.24 28.61 -16.18
CA PRO A 403 12.82 29.97 -16.58
C PRO A 403 14.03 30.90 -16.70
N GLY A 404 13.98 31.85 -17.63
CA GLY A 404 15.05 32.79 -17.90
C GLY A 404 15.44 33.66 -16.70
N SER A 405 14.49 34.05 -15.87
CA SER A 405 14.74 34.84 -14.66
C SER A 405 15.48 34.04 -13.57
N LYS A 406 16.69 34.47 -13.21
CA LYS A 406 17.51 33.87 -12.13
C LYS A 406 16.74 33.78 -10.80
N ARG A 407 15.93 34.80 -10.48
CA ARG A 407 15.09 34.83 -9.27
C ARG A 407 14.04 33.72 -9.29
N THR A 408 13.34 33.57 -10.40
CA THR A 408 12.29 32.55 -10.58
C THR A 408 12.88 31.14 -10.57
N ARG A 409 13.99 30.93 -11.26
CA ARG A 409 14.74 29.67 -11.27
C ARG A 409 15.13 29.24 -9.86
N ARG A 410 15.77 30.14 -9.09
CA ARG A 410 16.16 29.86 -7.69
C ARG A 410 14.97 29.57 -6.79
N ARG A 411 13.83 30.26 -6.99
CA ARG A 411 12.60 30.05 -6.22
C ARG A 411 11.98 28.68 -6.55
N LEU A 412 11.81 28.34 -7.83
CA LEU A 412 11.23 27.05 -8.25
C LEU A 412 12.14 25.87 -7.94
N GLY A 413 13.45 26.01 -8.03
CA GLY A 413 14.40 24.99 -7.60
C GLY A 413 14.25 24.67 -6.11
N ARG A 414 14.16 25.68 -5.24
CA ARG A 414 13.89 25.48 -3.80
C ARG A 414 12.51 24.89 -3.54
N TYR A 415 11.51 25.29 -4.31
CA TYR A 415 10.17 24.77 -4.21
C TYR A 415 10.16 23.27 -4.55
N ARG A 416 10.82 22.86 -5.64
CA ARG A 416 10.97 21.45 -6.00
C ARG A 416 11.64 20.63 -4.88
N THR A 417 12.78 21.11 -4.36
CA THR A 417 13.48 20.43 -3.25
C THR A 417 12.57 20.24 -2.02
N GLY A 418 11.60 21.11 -1.83
CA GLY A 418 10.59 20.96 -0.78
C GLY A 418 9.78 19.69 -0.87
N GLU A 419 9.63 19.06 -2.06
CA GLU A 419 8.93 17.78 -2.23
C GLU A 419 9.70 16.62 -1.58
N GLU A 420 11.02 16.61 -1.69
CA GLU A 420 11.86 15.63 -0.99
C GLU A 420 11.65 15.70 0.53
N GLY A 421 11.53 16.92 1.06
CA GLY A 421 11.20 17.16 2.46
C GLY A 421 9.78 16.65 2.80
N ARG A 422 8.82 16.79 1.88
CA ARG A 422 7.46 16.30 2.04
C ARG A 422 7.41 14.78 2.06
N ILE A 423 8.05 14.13 1.09
CA ILE A 423 8.19 12.68 1.03
C ILE A 423 8.84 12.14 2.31
N SER A 424 9.92 12.77 2.76
CA SER A 424 10.60 12.41 4.01
C SER A 424 9.67 12.55 5.23
N HIS A 425 8.87 13.61 5.29
CA HIS A 425 7.88 13.82 6.34
C HIS A 425 6.81 12.73 6.36
N LEU A 426 6.22 12.40 5.20
CA LEU A 426 5.24 11.31 5.07
C LEU A 426 5.83 9.96 5.51
N LYS A 427 7.06 9.67 5.08
CA LYS A 427 7.75 8.43 5.47
C LYS A 427 7.98 8.36 6.98
N ARG A 428 8.43 9.44 7.61
CA ARG A 428 8.78 9.45 9.03
C ARG A 428 7.57 9.59 9.96
N ARG A 429 6.56 10.38 9.57
CA ARG A 429 5.43 10.72 10.45
C ARG A 429 4.17 9.91 10.18
N TYR A 430 3.92 9.49 8.94
CA TYR A 430 2.68 8.82 8.52
C TYR A 430 2.90 7.40 8.00
N GLY A 431 4.12 6.86 8.09
CA GLY A 431 4.42 5.47 7.76
C GLY A 431 4.43 5.13 6.27
N LEU A 432 4.71 6.14 5.39
CA LEU A 432 4.84 5.90 3.95
C LEU A 432 6.12 5.15 3.57
N ASP A 433 7.04 4.97 4.49
CA ASP A 433 8.32 4.28 4.27
C ASP A 433 8.13 2.81 3.88
N ARG A 434 7.11 2.14 4.43
CA ARG A 434 6.85 0.72 4.17
C ARG A 434 5.37 0.39 4.21
N SER A 435 4.85 -0.21 3.14
CA SER A 435 3.50 -0.77 3.15
C SER A 435 3.47 -2.07 3.95
N ARG A 436 2.60 -2.14 4.95
CA ARG A 436 2.34 -3.38 5.69
C ARG A 436 1.17 -4.19 5.12
N LEU A 437 0.54 -3.68 4.06
CA LEU A 437 -0.44 -4.41 3.26
C LEU A 437 0.26 -4.98 2.02
N LYS A 438 0.03 -6.26 1.73
CA LYS A 438 0.69 -7.00 0.65
C LYS A 438 -0.05 -6.85 -0.67
N GLY A 439 0.70 -6.95 -1.77
CA GLY A 439 0.22 -6.77 -3.13
C GLY A 439 0.16 -5.30 -3.53
N HIS A 440 0.11 -5.05 -4.83
CA HIS A 440 0.05 -3.68 -5.36
C HIS A 440 -1.19 -2.93 -4.86
N GLU A 441 -2.36 -3.57 -4.88
CA GLU A 441 -3.59 -3.00 -4.31
C GLU A 441 -3.44 -2.67 -2.82
N GLY A 442 -2.80 -3.57 -2.04
CA GLY A 442 -2.53 -3.33 -0.63
C GLY A 442 -1.61 -2.13 -0.39
N GLN A 443 -0.59 -1.96 -1.23
CA GLN A 443 0.29 -0.80 -1.18
C GLN A 443 -0.46 0.49 -1.53
N GLN A 444 -1.33 0.47 -2.54
CA GLN A 444 -2.17 1.62 -2.89
C GLN A 444 -3.09 2.00 -1.73
N ILE A 445 -3.81 1.05 -1.14
CA ILE A 445 -4.63 1.30 0.06
C ILE A 445 -3.81 1.96 1.18
N TRP A 446 -2.60 1.45 1.43
CA TRP A 446 -1.71 1.99 2.46
C TRP A 446 -1.33 3.45 2.17
N THR A 447 -0.98 3.73 0.93
CA THR A 447 -0.59 5.07 0.48
C THR A 447 -1.73 6.06 0.58
N GLU A 448 -2.91 5.69 0.10
CA GLU A 448 -4.08 6.57 0.12
C GLU A 448 -4.52 6.93 1.55
N TRP A 449 -4.52 5.98 2.49
CA TRP A 449 -4.76 6.28 3.90
C TRP A 449 -3.71 7.21 4.50
N THR A 450 -2.44 7.05 4.10
CA THR A 450 -1.36 7.97 4.53
C THR A 450 -1.61 9.38 4.02
N ILE A 451 -1.99 9.52 2.75
CA ILE A 451 -2.29 10.81 2.12
C ILE A 451 -3.50 11.46 2.78
N LEU A 452 -4.58 10.71 2.99
CA LEU A 452 -5.79 11.22 3.63
C LEU A 452 -5.49 11.76 5.04
N ALA A 453 -4.76 10.99 5.86
CA ALA A 453 -4.39 11.41 7.22
C ALA A 453 -3.50 12.66 7.22
N TYR A 454 -2.52 12.73 6.32
CA TYR A 454 -1.67 13.90 6.16
C TYR A 454 -2.47 15.14 5.73
N ASN A 455 -3.38 14.99 4.75
CA ASN A 455 -4.20 16.10 4.27
C ASN A 455 -5.17 16.60 5.34
N ALA A 456 -5.78 15.69 6.11
CA ALA A 456 -6.63 16.04 7.23
C ALA A 456 -5.88 16.85 8.30
N ASP A 457 -4.69 16.39 8.72
CA ASP A 457 -3.82 17.14 9.65
C ASP A 457 -3.37 18.51 9.08
N THR A 458 -3.09 18.57 7.78
CA THR A 458 -2.67 19.81 7.12
C THR A 458 -3.79 20.83 7.09
N LEU A 459 -5.02 20.42 6.81
CA LEU A 459 -6.20 21.29 6.85
C LEU A 459 -6.56 21.68 8.28
N ALA A 460 -6.45 20.77 9.24
CA ALA A 460 -6.69 21.06 10.65
C ALA A 460 -5.78 22.16 11.19
N VAL A 461 -4.50 22.18 10.82
CA VAL A 461 -3.58 23.26 11.21
C VAL A 461 -3.94 24.60 10.56
N ARG A 462 -4.52 24.60 9.35
CA ARG A 462 -4.92 25.84 8.64
C ARG A 462 -6.21 26.45 9.17
N THR A 463 -7.00 25.69 9.91
CA THR A 463 -8.27 26.15 10.50
C THR A 463 -8.11 26.65 11.94
N ARG A 464 -6.91 26.62 12.49
CA ARG A 464 -6.49 27.33 13.71
C ARG A 464 -6.15 28.77 13.39
#